data_5145955c511bd782e61fa13f1e48d700
#
_entry.id   5145955c511bd782e61fa13f1e48d700
#
_cell.length_a   1.000
_cell.length_b   1.000
_cell.length_c   1.000
_cell.angle_alpha   90.00
_cell.angle_beta   90.00
_cell.angle_gamma   90.00
#
_symmetry.space_group_name_H-M   'P 1'
#
loop_
_entity.id
_entity.type
_entity.pdbx_description
1 polymer ?
#
loop_
_entity_poly.entity_id
_entity_poly.type
_entity_poly.pdbx_seq_one_letter_code
_entity_poly.pdbx_strand_id
1 'polypeptide(L)' 'MIHERSPFYENGLPRFKGEYLDGEMHGFWEFFRKDGTLMRSGAFDRGVQVGVWKTFDREGKLVKETDFGL' A
#
# COMPACT_ATOMS: atom_id res chain seq x y z
N MET A 1 1.37 -25.29 -5.33
CA MET A 1 1.37 -24.79 -4.48
C MET A 1 0.98 -23.45 -4.50
N ILE A 2 0.52 -22.91 -3.78
CA ILE A 2 0.11 -21.78 -3.78
C ILE A 2 0.83 -20.78 -3.51
N HIS A 3 0.77 -19.89 -4.02
CA HIS A 3 1.51 -18.90 -3.86
C HIS A 3 0.82 -17.72 -3.64
N GLU A 4 0.01 -17.62 -2.78
CA GLU A 4 -0.49 -16.51 -2.49
C GLU A 4 0.42 -15.62 -1.97
N ARG A 5 0.40 -14.35 -2.22
CA ARG A 5 1.19 -13.44 -1.71
C ARG A 5 0.93 -13.34 -0.30
N SER A 6 1.86 -13.51 0.56
CA SER A 6 1.76 -13.30 1.96
C SER A 6 1.67 -11.82 2.27
N PRO A 7 0.88 -11.40 3.24
CA PRO A 7 0.86 -10.00 3.64
C PRO A 7 2.07 -9.61 4.48
N PHE A 8 2.99 -10.56 4.73
CA PHE A 8 4.17 -10.26 5.53
C PHE A 8 5.43 -10.59 4.77
N TYR A 9 6.48 -9.83 5.08
CA TYR A 9 7.81 -10.15 4.58
C TYR A 9 8.36 -11.31 5.41
N GLU A 10 9.45 -11.90 4.96
CA GLU A 10 10.05 -13.00 5.67
C GLU A 10 10.45 -12.66 7.08
N ASN A 11 10.76 -11.41 7.35
CA ASN A 11 11.17 -10.99 8.68
C ASN A 11 9.98 -10.69 9.60
N GLY A 12 8.76 -10.97 9.12
CA GLY A 12 7.56 -10.81 9.93
C GLY A 12 6.92 -9.45 9.86
N LEU A 13 7.53 -8.48 9.20
CA LEU A 13 6.94 -7.16 9.09
C LEU A 13 5.94 -7.13 7.95
N PRO A 14 4.91 -6.29 8.06
CA PRO A 14 3.86 -6.29 7.04
C PRO A 14 4.35 -5.70 5.73
N ARG A 15 3.87 -6.22 4.62
CA ARG A 15 4.15 -5.67 3.31
C ARG A 15 3.15 -4.57 3.03
N PHE A 16 1.93 -4.70 3.52
CA PHE A 16 0.88 -3.74 3.29
C PHE A 16 -0.17 -3.85 4.35
N LYS A 17 -0.98 -2.82 4.47
CA LYS A 17 -2.13 -2.80 5.37
C LYS A 17 -3.26 -2.15 4.61
N GLY A 18 -4.43 -2.73 4.68
CA GLY A 18 -5.60 -2.19 3.99
C GLY A 18 -6.80 -3.10 4.18
N GLU A 19 -7.84 -2.80 3.46
CA GLU A 19 -9.08 -3.53 3.58
C GLU A 19 -9.53 -4.02 2.22
N TYR A 20 -10.33 -5.06 2.20
CA TYR A 20 -10.90 -5.58 0.98
C TYR A 20 -12.41 -5.44 1.03
N LEU A 21 -13.02 -5.19 -0.12
CA LEU A 21 -14.47 -5.16 -0.24
C LEU A 21 -14.76 -6.12 -1.38
N ASP A 22 -15.49 -7.19 -1.08
CA ASP A 22 -15.84 -8.20 -2.07
C ASP A 22 -14.61 -8.71 -2.84
N GLY A 23 -13.52 -8.88 -2.11
CA GLY A 23 -12.29 -9.43 -2.71
C GLY A 23 -11.43 -8.41 -3.42
N GLU A 24 -11.83 -7.15 -3.44
CA GLU A 24 -11.04 -6.12 -4.10
C GLU A 24 -10.47 -5.15 -3.09
N MET A 25 -9.29 -4.61 -3.36
CA MET A 25 -8.66 -3.62 -2.50
C MET A 25 -9.58 -2.40 -2.45
N HIS A 26 -9.85 -1.90 -1.26
CA HIS A 26 -10.78 -0.80 -1.09
C HIS A 26 -10.38 0.02 0.12
N GLY A 27 -10.61 1.33 0.07
CA GLY A 27 -10.29 2.21 1.18
C GLY A 27 -8.82 2.57 1.22
N PHE A 28 -8.37 3.00 2.38
CA PHE A 28 -7.00 3.47 2.53
C PHE A 28 -6.03 2.31 2.64
N TRP A 29 -4.92 2.40 1.92
CA TRP A 29 -3.90 1.36 1.90
C TRP A 29 -2.53 1.95 2.12
N GLU A 30 -1.68 1.17 2.82
CA GLU A 30 -0.31 1.56 3.06
C GLU A 30 0.57 0.40 2.62
N PHE A 31 1.66 0.71 1.97
CA PHE A 31 2.62 -0.29 1.51
C PHE A 31 3.97 0.00 2.16
N PHE A 32 4.62 -1.04 2.64
CA PHE A 32 5.84 -0.91 3.42
C PHE A 32 7.02 -1.57 2.76
N ARG A 33 8.21 -1.10 3.08
CA ARG A 33 9.43 -1.76 2.64
C ARG A 33 9.77 -2.85 3.63
N LYS A 34 10.72 -3.70 3.25
CA LYS A 34 11.14 -4.80 4.08
C LYS A 34 11.71 -4.33 5.40
N ASP A 35 12.26 -3.15 5.46
CA ASP A 35 12.82 -2.62 6.70
C ASP A 35 11.75 -2.00 7.60
N GLY A 36 10.49 -2.05 7.19
CA GLY A 36 9.39 -1.53 8.00
C GLY A 36 9.00 -0.11 7.72
N THR A 37 9.75 0.60 6.87
CA THR A 37 9.42 2.00 6.60
C THR A 37 8.27 2.07 5.59
N LEU A 38 7.44 3.10 5.73
CA LEU A 38 6.32 3.29 4.83
C LEU A 38 6.83 3.71 3.47
N MET A 39 6.46 2.99 2.43
CA MET A 39 6.90 3.28 1.10
C MET A 39 5.90 4.17 0.38
N ARG A 40 4.64 3.85 0.43
CA ARG A 40 3.63 4.68 -0.19
C ARG A 40 2.26 4.41 0.40
N SER A 41 1.35 5.34 0.20
CA SER A 41 0.00 5.20 0.70
C SER A 41 -0.97 5.83 -0.27
N GLY A 42 -2.20 5.40 -0.22
CA GLY A 42 -3.24 5.93 -1.06
C GLY A 42 -4.54 5.19 -0.84
N ALA A 43 -5.48 5.40 -1.70
CA ALA A 43 -6.79 4.78 -1.58
C ALA A 43 -7.16 4.03 -2.83
N PHE A 44 -7.99 3.01 -2.65
CA PHE A 44 -8.54 2.25 -3.77
C PHE A 44 -10.05 2.34 -3.71
N ASP A 45 -10.68 2.27 -4.87
CA ASP A 45 -12.12 2.15 -4.95
C ASP A 45 -12.31 0.90 -5.78
N ARG A 46 -12.58 -0.23 -5.11
CA ARG A 46 -12.81 -1.51 -5.77
C ARG A 46 -11.71 -1.88 -6.73
N GLY A 47 -10.49 -1.80 -6.25
CA GLY A 47 -9.33 -2.21 -7.01
C GLY A 47 -8.71 -1.14 -7.88
N VAL A 48 -9.32 0.05 -7.95
CA VAL A 48 -8.81 1.14 -8.78
C VAL A 48 -8.22 2.22 -7.89
N GLN A 49 -7.04 2.69 -8.20
CA GLN A 49 -6.39 3.76 -7.44
C GLN A 49 -7.17 5.05 -7.61
N VAL A 50 -7.48 5.70 -6.49
CA VAL A 50 -8.18 6.99 -6.52
C VAL A 50 -7.51 7.94 -5.54
N GLY A 51 -7.75 9.22 -5.72
CA GLY A 51 -7.26 10.24 -4.81
C GLY A 51 -5.77 10.49 -4.97
N VAL A 52 -5.17 11.06 -3.96
CA VAL A 52 -3.77 11.42 -4.00
C VAL A 52 -2.95 10.30 -3.40
N TRP A 53 -2.01 9.79 -4.16
CA TRP A 53 -1.10 8.75 -3.71
C TRP A 53 0.25 9.39 -3.40
N LYS A 54 0.87 8.96 -2.31
CA LYS A 54 2.10 9.56 -1.84
C LYS A 54 3.18 8.50 -1.72
N THR A 55 4.39 8.84 -2.11
CA THR A 55 5.54 7.95 -1.99
C THR A 55 6.55 8.62 -1.06
N PHE A 56 7.13 7.85 -0.16
CA PHE A 56 8.04 8.35 0.85
C PHE A 56 9.39 7.65 0.76
N ASP A 57 10.46 8.35 1.15
CA ASP A 57 11.77 7.72 1.23
C ASP A 57 11.90 7.03 2.59
N ARG A 58 13.05 6.41 2.84
CA ARG A 58 13.23 5.66 4.08
C ARG A 58 13.27 6.54 5.31
N GLU A 59 13.43 7.83 5.14
CA GLU A 59 13.46 8.74 6.25
C GLU A 59 12.08 9.34 6.50
N GLY A 60 11.09 8.92 5.76
CA GLY A 60 9.73 9.39 5.93
C GLY A 60 9.40 10.64 5.18
N LYS A 61 10.31 11.07 4.27
CA LYS A 61 10.09 12.29 3.57
C LYS A 61 9.29 12.05 2.30
N LEU A 62 8.32 12.91 2.06
CA LEU A 62 7.48 12.79 0.86
C LEU A 62 8.33 13.12 -0.37
N VAL A 63 8.42 12.19 -1.31
CA VAL A 63 9.22 12.40 -2.51
C VAL A 63 8.40 12.42 -3.78
N LYS A 64 7.13 12.01 -3.74
CA LYS A 64 6.32 12.00 -4.93
C LYS A 64 4.86 11.97 -4.57
N GLU A 65 4.04 12.69 -5.32
CA GLU A 65 2.59 12.63 -5.16
C GLU A 65 2.00 12.45 -6.53
N THR A 66 0.98 11.64 -6.62
CA THR A 66 0.27 11.42 -7.87
C THR A 66 -1.22 11.53 -7.57
N ASP A 67 -1.94 12.35 -8.32
CA ASP A 67 -3.36 12.53 -8.11
C ASP A 67 -4.10 11.74 -9.18
N PHE A 68 -4.79 10.70 -8.77
CA PHE A 68 -5.56 9.87 -9.69
C PHE A 68 -7.00 10.34 -9.83
N GLY A 69 -7.40 11.31 -9.04
CA GLY A 69 -8.76 11.82 -9.08
C GLY A 69 -9.69 10.88 -8.34
N LEU A 70 -10.96 11.03 -8.60
CA LEU A 70 -11.95 10.26 -7.88
C LEU A 70 -12.34 8.98 -8.56
#